data_eb6588ee62027d3365d2c8c25822d9d4
#
_entry.id   eb6588ee62027d3365d2c8c25822d9d4
#
_cell.length_a   1.000
_cell.length_b   1.000
_cell.length_c   1.000
_cell.angle_alpha   90.00
_cell.angle_beta   90.00
_cell.angle_gamma   90.00
#
_symmetry.space_group_name_H-M   'P 1'
#
loop_
_entity.id
_entity.type
_entity.pdbx_description
1 polymer ?
#
loop_
_entity_poly.entity_id
_entity_poly.type
_entity_poly.pdbx_seq_one_letter_code
_entity_poly.pdbx_strand_id
1 'polypeptide(L)'
;MKKLVNAPRAVVQEMLEGFVALAPGQALLEGETVVVRADVPAALGARKVAVLSGGGSGHEPAHAGYVGTGMLHAAVAGDVFTSPSTDAVLAAIRAVAGTAGALLIVKNYTGDRLNFGLAAELARAEGIPTEVVVVADDVALRDTVEPERRRGIAGVVLVHKVAGAAAAAGASLAEVAREASEAAAALGSMGVALGPCTVPAAGRPGFMLGEGEVELGLGIHGEQGVRRVALQPADVLADTMLATIVEDRKVGRGDRVALMVNGLGGTPPMELAIVTRRALAFLAERGVTVERAWQGTFLSALEMPGCSLTLLKVDDARLARLDAPTEAPAWPGRGQVVTRRQVVPARAVLPTVKGHPKPQPVMAQVRAAALAVADAWDAAEARLTELDSKAGDGDLGLSLARGAAAIRALPEGAWATPSGALTELGQALRRSIGGSSGPFYATALLRAARLLANKPADAAAWAKAFEVGVEAVSELGGAKPGDRTMVDALHPAAAAFVRMVREGRTLGDAWAEATRAAEQGAEATASMSPRLGRASYLGERAKGVPDAGAVAVVIWMKALGGRAG
;
A
#
# COMPACT_ATOMS: atom_id res chain seq x y z
N MET A 1 -7.92 -20.57 -12.44
CA MET A 1 -7.64 -19.13 -12.17
C MET A 1 -8.93 -18.42 -11.79
N LYS A 2 -8.90 -17.47 -10.83
CA LYS A 2 -10.05 -16.63 -10.47
C LYS A 2 -9.78 -15.21 -10.95
N LYS A 3 -10.47 -14.77 -12.02
CA LYS A 3 -10.44 -13.39 -12.54
C LYS A 3 -11.88 -12.94 -12.84
N LEU A 4 -12.13 -11.65 -12.75
CA LEU A 4 -13.40 -11.04 -13.11
C LEU A 4 -13.46 -10.82 -14.63
N VAL A 5 -13.54 -11.90 -15.37
CA VAL A 5 -13.64 -11.93 -16.84
C VAL A 5 -14.75 -12.91 -17.27
N ASN A 6 -15.40 -12.64 -18.39
CA ASN A 6 -16.40 -13.55 -18.96
C ASN A 6 -15.67 -14.63 -19.81
N ALA A 7 -15.31 -14.29 -21.03
CA ALA A 7 -14.58 -15.19 -21.91
C ALA A 7 -13.21 -14.59 -22.28
N PRO A 8 -12.11 -15.37 -22.31
CA PRO A 8 -10.78 -14.84 -22.64
C PRO A 8 -10.71 -14.05 -23.96
N ARG A 9 -11.52 -14.43 -24.95
CA ARG A 9 -11.56 -13.74 -26.27
C ARG A 9 -12.34 -12.44 -26.26
N ALA A 10 -13.19 -12.19 -25.27
CA ALA A 10 -14.00 -10.97 -25.15
C ALA A 10 -13.36 -9.92 -24.24
N VAL A 11 -12.29 -10.26 -23.52
CA VAL A 11 -11.69 -9.42 -22.46
C VAL A 11 -11.38 -8.01 -22.95
N VAL A 12 -10.74 -7.88 -24.12
CA VAL A 12 -10.30 -6.57 -24.64
C VAL A 12 -11.50 -5.72 -25.02
N GLN A 13 -12.44 -6.28 -25.78
CA GLN A 13 -13.64 -5.55 -26.21
C GLN A 13 -14.48 -5.10 -25.02
N GLU A 14 -14.78 -6.01 -24.10
CA GLU A 14 -15.59 -5.72 -22.89
C GLU A 14 -14.90 -4.68 -21.98
N MET A 15 -13.61 -4.75 -21.85
CA MET A 15 -12.80 -3.78 -21.10
C MET A 15 -12.88 -2.39 -21.72
N LEU A 16 -12.69 -2.27 -23.05
CA LEU A 16 -12.76 -0.98 -23.76
C LEU A 16 -14.17 -0.37 -23.69
N GLU A 17 -15.22 -1.18 -23.82
CA GLU A 17 -16.60 -0.73 -23.62
C GLU A 17 -16.81 -0.12 -22.23
N GLY A 18 -16.27 -0.78 -21.19
CA GLY A 18 -16.32 -0.27 -19.83
C GLY A 18 -15.55 1.05 -19.64
N PHE A 19 -14.37 1.18 -20.27
CA PHE A 19 -13.59 2.43 -20.21
C PHE A 19 -14.33 3.60 -20.85
N VAL A 20 -14.81 3.41 -22.08
CA VAL A 20 -15.47 4.47 -22.85
C VAL A 20 -16.80 4.88 -22.22
N ALA A 21 -17.53 3.94 -21.60
CA ALA A 21 -18.78 4.24 -20.90
C ALA A 21 -18.63 5.26 -19.75
N LEU A 22 -17.42 5.39 -19.18
CA LEU A 22 -17.12 6.31 -18.08
C LEU A 22 -16.36 7.57 -18.55
N ALA A 23 -16.03 7.67 -19.84
CA ALA A 23 -15.20 8.73 -20.39
C ALA A 23 -15.90 9.44 -21.57
N PRO A 24 -16.74 10.46 -21.33
CA PRO A 24 -17.51 11.13 -22.38
C PRO A 24 -16.67 11.74 -23.52
N GLY A 25 -15.38 12.01 -23.28
CA GLY A 25 -14.43 12.50 -24.27
C GLY A 25 -13.83 11.40 -25.15
N GLN A 26 -14.24 10.14 -24.99
CA GLN A 26 -13.72 8.98 -25.71
C GLN A 26 -14.83 8.28 -26.53
N ALA A 27 -14.44 7.64 -27.61
CA ALA A 27 -15.30 6.81 -28.45
C ALA A 27 -14.55 5.55 -28.91
N LEU A 28 -15.27 4.48 -29.20
CA LEU A 28 -14.74 3.29 -29.88
C LEU A 28 -14.78 3.50 -31.39
N LEU A 29 -13.72 3.08 -32.08
CA LEU A 29 -13.71 3.01 -33.52
C LEU A 29 -14.45 1.75 -33.98
N GLU A 30 -15.44 1.90 -34.86
CA GLU A 30 -16.28 0.80 -35.31
C GLU A 30 -15.46 -0.32 -35.96
N GLY A 31 -15.68 -1.53 -35.51
CA GLY A 31 -15.02 -2.73 -36.02
C GLY A 31 -13.61 -2.98 -35.51
N GLU A 32 -13.08 -2.09 -34.65
CA GLU A 32 -11.70 -2.16 -34.17
C GLU A 32 -11.62 -2.08 -32.63
N THR A 33 -10.56 -2.62 -32.05
CA THR A 33 -10.21 -2.44 -30.63
C THR A 33 -9.40 -1.15 -30.41
N VAL A 34 -10.00 -0.04 -30.80
CA VAL A 34 -9.35 1.28 -30.79
C VAL A 34 -10.23 2.28 -30.05
N VAL A 35 -9.63 3.00 -29.11
CA VAL A 35 -10.24 4.15 -28.44
C VAL A 35 -9.72 5.42 -29.10
N VAL A 36 -10.62 6.31 -29.49
CA VAL A 36 -10.32 7.61 -30.09
C VAL A 36 -10.93 8.74 -29.27
N ARG A 37 -10.41 9.97 -29.41
CA ARG A 37 -11.09 11.15 -28.89
C ARG A 37 -12.41 11.37 -29.63
N ALA A 38 -13.46 11.67 -28.89
CA ALA A 38 -14.79 11.92 -29.47
C ALA A 38 -14.92 13.29 -30.17
N ASP A 39 -14.01 14.23 -29.85
CA ASP A 39 -14.02 15.63 -30.33
C ASP A 39 -13.09 15.89 -31.54
N VAL A 40 -12.63 14.82 -32.22
CA VAL A 40 -11.79 14.99 -33.42
C VAL A 40 -12.55 15.76 -34.50
N PRO A 41 -12.00 16.90 -35.01
CA PRO A 41 -12.69 17.68 -36.04
C PRO A 41 -12.95 16.85 -37.31
N ALA A 42 -14.12 17.01 -37.90
CA ALA A 42 -14.47 16.34 -39.16
C ALA A 42 -13.57 16.83 -40.31
N ALA A 43 -13.30 18.15 -40.41
CA ALA A 43 -12.45 18.73 -41.44
C ALA A 43 -10.98 18.40 -41.18
N LEU A 44 -10.32 17.72 -42.11
CA LEU A 44 -8.92 17.28 -42.00
C LEU A 44 -7.95 18.44 -41.77
N GLY A 45 -8.17 19.60 -42.38
CA GLY A 45 -7.33 20.80 -42.21
C GLY A 45 -7.46 21.47 -40.83
N ALA A 46 -8.49 21.15 -40.07
CA ALA A 46 -8.70 21.68 -38.71
C ALA A 46 -8.08 20.76 -37.62
N ARG A 47 -7.64 19.57 -37.98
CA ARG A 47 -7.00 18.63 -37.08
C ARG A 47 -5.56 19.05 -36.79
N LYS A 48 -5.21 19.13 -35.50
CA LYS A 48 -3.82 19.27 -35.05
C LYS A 48 -3.06 17.97 -35.26
N VAL A 49 -1.77 17.95 -34.96
CA VAL A 49 -0.95 16.74 -34.95
C VAL A 49 -1.61 15.71 -34.05
N ALA A 50 -1.92 14.55 -34.62
CA ALA A 50 -2.48 13.45 -33.88
C ALA A 50 -1.39 12.67 -33.16
N VAL A 51 -1.52 12.42 -31.85
CA VAL A 51 -0.60 11.58 -31.09
C VAL A 51 -1.28 10.27 -30.78
N LEU A 52 -0.69 9.17 -31.23
CA LEU A 52 -1.23 7.82 -31.05
C LEU A 52 -0.23 6.94 -30.32
N SER A 53 -0.73 5.96 -29.60
CA SER A 53 0.05 4.88 -29.03
C SER A 53 -0.80 3.61 -28.94
N GLY A 54 -0.22 2.53 -28.45
CA GLY A 54 -0.91 1.27 -28.29
C GLY A 54 0.05 0.15 -27.93
N GLY A 55 -0.45 -1.05 -28.03
CA GLY A 55 0.27 -2.27 -27.69
C GLY A 55 -0.70 -3.32 -27.17
N GLY A 56 -0.18 -4.42 -26.62
CA GLY A 56 -1.01 -5.43 -25.99
C GLY A 56 -1.84 -4.87 -24.83
N SER A 57 -3.05 -5.39 -24.63
CA SER A 57 -3.86 -5.17 -23.43
C SER A 57 -3.25 -5.88 -22.21
N GLY A 58 -3.73 -5.58 -21.01
CA GLY A 58 -3.16 -6.09 -19.76
C GLY A 58 -2.21 -5.11 -19.07
N HIS A 59 -2.09 -3.90 -19.64
CA HIS A 59 -1.27 -2.81 -19.11
C HIS A 59 -2.09 -1.63 -18.60
N GLU A 60 -3.39 -1.81 -18.46
CA GLU A 60 -4.30 -0.73 -18.07
C GLU A 60 -3.79 0.04 -16.85
N PRO A 61 -4.02 1.38 -16.86
CA PRO A 61 -4.81 2.18 -17.81
C PRO A 61 -4.11 2.48 -19.16
N ALA A 62 -2.86 2.07 -19.38
CA ALA A 62 -2.20 2.24 -20.67
C ALA A 62 -2.81 1.29 -21.73
N HIS A 63 -3.21 1.78 -22.92
CA HIS A 63 -3.02 3.17 -23.35
C HIS A 63 -4.35 3.93 -23.42
N ALA A 64 -5.50 3.22 -23.38
CA ALA A 64 -6.85 3.77 -23.53
C ALA A 64 -7.17 4.88 -22.51
N GLY A 65 -6.75 4.71 -21.25
CA GLY A 65 -6.96 5.69 -20.19
C GLY A 65 -6.22 7.02 -20.42
N TYR A 66 -5.32 7.09 -21.38
CA TYR A 66 -4.57 8.30 -21.74
C TYR A 66 -5.07 8.99 -23.01
N VAL A 67 -6.20 8.52 -23.57
CA VAL A 67 -6.86 9.20 -24.69
C VAL A 67 -7.64 10.40 -24.15
N GLY A 68 -7.29 11.60 -24.60
CA GLY A 68 -7.91 12.86 -24.19
C GLY A 68 -7.09 14.06 -24.64
N THR A 69 -7.70 15.23 -24.61
CA THR A 69 -7.04 16.50 -24.93
C THR A 69 -5.76 16.65 -24.09
N GLY A 70 -4.65 17.02 -24.72
CA GLY A 70 -3.36 17.19 -24.04
C GLY A 70 -2.58 15.90 -23.77
N MET A 71 -3.08 14.73 -24.22
CA MET A 71 -2.37 13.45 -24.29
C MET A 71 -2.65 12.74 -25.63
N LEU A 72 -3.12 11.49 -25.62
CA LEU A 72 -3.33 10.73 -26.85
C LEU A 72 -4.63 11.14 -27.57
N HIS A 73 -4.58 11.09 -28.92
CA HIS A 73 -5.76 11.19 -29.78
C HIS A 73 -6.40 9.83 -30.04
N ALA A 74 -5.59 8.77 -30.06
CA ALA A 74 -6.07 7.40 -30.15
C ALA A 74 -5.14 6.42 -29.42
N ALA A 75 -5.71 5.32 -28.94
CA ALA A 75 -5.01 4.19 -28.36
C ALA A 75 -5.48 2.90 -29.04
N VAL A 76 -4.55 2.11 -29.57
CA VAL A 76 -4.83 0.85 -30.28
C VAL A 76 -4.52 -0.31 -29.32
N ALA A 77 -5.56 -1.07 -28.96
CA ALA A 77 -5.42 -2.20 -28.05
C ALA A 77 -5.31 -3.51 -28.82
N GLY A 78 -4.21 -4.22 -28.62
CA GLY A 78 -4.06 -5.60 -29.08
C GLY A 78 -4.65 -6.60 -28.09
N ASP A 79 -4.59 -7.90 -28.40
CA ASP A 79 -4.89 -8.96 -27.46
C ASP A 79 -3.99 -8.87 -26.23
N VAL A 80 -4.36 -9.58 -25.16
CA VAL A 80 -3.60 -9.51 -23.90
C VAL A 80 -2.13 -9.87 -24.15
N PHE A 81 -1.23 -8.91 -23.88
CA PHE A 81 0.22 -8.96 -24.08
C PHE A 81 0.65 -9.17 -25.55
N THR A 82 -0.21 -8.91 -26.50
CA THR A 82 0.06 -9.07 -27.93
C THR A 82 -0.11 -7.75 -28.67
N SER A 83 0.83 -7.41 -29.53
CA SER A 83 0.78 -6.19 -30.35
C SER A 83 -0.49 -6.17 -31.22
N PRO A 84 -1.16 -5.02 -31.40
CA PRO A 84 -2.28 -4.88 -32.32
C PRO A 84 -1.84 -5.09 -33.78
N SER A 85 -2.80 -5.38 -34.66
CA SER A 85 -2.53 -5.53 -36.08
C SER A 85 -2.15 -4.19 -36.73
N THR A 86 -1.40 -4.27 -37.82
CA THR A 86 -1.07 -3.11 -38.66
C THR A 86 -2.31 -2.38 -39.15
N ASP A 87 -3.37 -3.13 -39.50
CA ASP A 87 -4.62 -2.56 -40.04
C ASP A 87 -5.38 -1.78 -38.94
N ALA A 88 -5.42 -2.25 -37.69
CA ALA A 88 -6.02 -1.52 -36.58
C ALA A 88 -5.26 -0.20 -36.29
N VAL A 89 -3.92 -0.22 -36.36
CA VAL A 89 -3.10 1.00 -36.19
C VAL A 89 -3.34 1.98 -37.35
N LEU A 90 -3.41 1.51 -38.60
CA LEU A 90 -3.70 2.34 -39.78
C LEU A 90 -5.12 2.93 -39.69
N ALA A 91 -6.11 2.14 -39.29
CA ALA A 91 -7.47 2.61 -39.07
C ALA A 91 -7.53 3.73 -38.02
N ALA A 92 -6.79 3.58 -36.93
CA ALA A 92 -6.66 4.63 -35.90
C ALA A 92 -6.03 5.92 -36.46
N ILE A 93 -4.95 5.81 -37.26
CA ILE A 93 -4.32 6.97 -37.90
C ILE A 93 -5.33 7.69 -38.78
N ARG A 94 -6.01 6.98 -39.68
CA ARG A 94 -7.04 7.55 -40.59
C ARG A 94 -8.18 8.24 -39.82
N ALA A 95 -8.59 7.68 -38.67
CA ALA A 95 -9.65 8.25 -37.86
C ALA A 95 -9.29 9.60 -37.23
N VAL A 96 -8.06 9.80 -36.78
CA VAL A 96 -7.69 10.97 -35.97
C VAL A 96 -6.72 11.94 -36.66
N ALA A 97 -5.91 11.50 -37.61
CA ALA A 97 -4.96 12.36 -38.32
C ALA A 97 -5.63 13.26 -39.36
N GLY A 98 -5.00 14.38 -39.64
CA GLY A 98 -5.34 15.32 -40.70
C GLY A 98 -4.10 15.71 -41.46
N THR A 99 -4.14 16.88 -42.12
CA THR A 99 -3.01 17.41 -42.90
C THR A 99 -1.79 17.75 -42.04
N ALA A 100 -1.99 17.98 -40.72
CA ALA A 100 -0.90 18.19 -39.79
C ALA A 100 -0.14 16.90 -39.42
N GLY A 101 -0.65 15.72 -39.77
CA GLY A 101 0.00 14.44 -39.63
C GLY A 101 -0.22 13.77 -38.28
N ALA A 102 0.52 12.69 -38.06
CA ALA A 102 0.44 11.84 -36.87
C ALA A 102 1.82 11.51 -36.29
N LEU A 103 1.92 11.46 -34.97
CA LEU A 103 3.04 10.90 -34.23
C LEU A 103 2.61 9.58 -33.55
N LEU A 104 3.34 8.50 -33.86
CA LEU A 104 3.17 7.20 -33.18
C LEU A 104 4.22 7.05 -32.09
N ILE A 105 3.79 6.86 -30.84
CA ILE A 105 4.68 6.59 -29.71
C ILE A 105 4.60 5.10 -29.42
N VAL A 106 5.74 4.40 -29.56
CA VAL A 106 5.80 2.94 -29.59
C VAL A 106 6.75 2.43 -28.51
N LYS A 107 6.27 1.52 -27.66
CA LYS A 107 7.16 0.79 -26.76
C LYS A 107 8.09 -0.12 -27.56
N ASN A 108 9.34 -0.22 -27.15
CA ASN A 108 10.35 -0.97 -27.89
C ASN A 108 10.21 -2.49 -27.74
N TYR A 109 9.17 -3.04 -28.35
CA TYR A 109 8.96 -4.48 -28.55
C TYR A 109 8.88 -4.78 -30.06
N THR A 110 9.36 -5.94 -30.46
CA THR A 110 9.45 -6.32 -31.88
C THR A 110 8.10 -6.25 -32.57
N GLY A 111 7.04 -6.80 -31.96
CA GLY A 111 5.68 -6.77 -32.54
C GLY A 111 5.15 -5.36 -32.71
N ASP A 112 5.27 -4.52 -31.67
CA ASP A 112 4.82 -3.12 -31.72
C ASP A 112 5.60 -2.33 -32.79
N ARG A 113 6.92 -2.47 -32.83
CA ARG A 113 7.77 -1.79 -33.85
C ARG A 113 7.41 -2.16 -35.27
N LEU A 114 7.14 -3.44 -35.55
CA LEU A 114 6.79 -3.91 -36.88
C LEU A 114 5.38 -3.43 -37.29
N ASN A 115 4.39 -3.60 -36.46
CA ASN A 115 3.00 -3.25 -36.78
C ASN A 115 2.80 -1.74 -36.89
N PHE A 116 3.33 -0.95 -35.94
CA PHE A 116 3.24 0.51 -35.98
C PHE A 116 4.12 1.09 -37.07
N GLY A 117 5.30 0.52 -37.31
CA GLY A 117 6.21 0.94 -38.38
C GLY A 117 5.57 0.74 -39.76
N LEU A 118 5.00 -0.43 -40.03
CA LEU A 118 4.33 -0.70 -41.29
C LEU A 118 3.08 0.17 -41.48
N ALA A 119 2.28 0.38 -40.40
CA ALA A 119 1.15 1.30 -40.48
C ALA A 119 1.58 2.75 -40.80
N ALA A 120 2.72 3.21 -40.28
CA ALA A 120 3.29 4.52 -40.62
C ALA A 120 3.67 4.62 -42.08
N GLU A 121 4.30 3.57 -42.66
CA GLU A 121 4.62 3.52 -44.08
C GLU A 121 3.38 3.58 -44.97
N LEU A 122 2.36 2.81 -44.61
CA LEU A 122 1.07 2.81 -45.33
C LEU A 122 0.37 4.18 -45.25
N ALA A 123 0.37 4.80 -44.08
CA ALA A 123 -0.22 6.13 -43.86
C ALA A 123 0.52 7.20 -44.71
N ARG A 124 1.85 7.15 -44.78
CA ARG A 124 2.66 8.05 -45.66
C ARG A 124 2.33 7.83 -47.13
N ALA A 125 2.16 6.58 -47.56
CA ALA A 125 1.74 6.26 -48.92
C ALA A 125 0.36 6.80 -49.25
N GLU A 126 -0.51 6.98 -48.27
CA GLU A 126 -1.82 7.62 -48.38
C GLU A 126 -1.78 9.16 -48.27
N GLY A 127 -0.58 9.74 -48.14
CA GLY A 127 -0.40 11.18 -48.04
C GLY A 127 -0.61 11.75 -46.62
N ILE A 128 -0.65 10.91 -45.56
CA ILE A 128 -0.71 11.33 -44.18
C ILE A 128 0.70 11.39 -43.60
N PRO A 129 1.27 12.60 -43.33
CA PRO A 129 2.59 12.71 -42.70
C PRO A 129 2.63 11.97 -41.38
N THR A 130 3.54 11.04 -41.19
CA THR A 130 3.56 10.20 -39.98
C THR A 130 4.98 10.00 -39.48
N GLU A 131 5.24 10.32 -38.21
CA GLU A 131 6.49 10.09 -37.52
C GLU A 131 6.34 9.01 -36.46
N VAL A 132 7.45 8.34 -36.10
CA VAL A 132 7.49 7.27 -35.10
C VAL A 132 8.57 7.58 -34.08
N VAL A 133 8.20 7.55 -32.79
CA VAL A 133 9.14 7.66 -31.68
C VAL A 133 9.07 6.38 -30.85
N VAL A 134 10.24 5.75 -30.72
CA VAL A 134 10.39 4.50 -29.95
C VAL A 134 10.84 4.82 -28.52
N VAL A 135 10.18 4.23 -27.52
CA VAL A 135 10.51 4.38 -26.10
C VAL A 135 11.19 3.10 -25.62
N ALA A 136 12.41 3.24 -25.09
CA ALA A 136 13.31 2.18 -24.65
C ALA A 136 13.90 2.49 -23.27
N ASP A 137 13.00 2.72 -22.29
CA ASP A 137 13.34 3.29 -20.99
C ASP A 137 13.80 2.29 -19.93
N ASP A 138 13.77 0.97 -20.19
CA ASP A 138 14.17 -0.06 -19.24
C ASP A 138 15.69 -0.15 -19.07
N VAL A 139 16.20 0.53 -18.02
CA VAL A 139 17.63 0.55 -17.73
C VAL A 139 18.14 -0.71 -17.03
N ALA A 140 17.25 -1.62 -16.61
CA ALA A 140 17.69 -2.90 -16.03
C ALA A 140 18.56 -3.70 -16.99
N LEU A 141 18.35 -3.53 -18.31
CA LEU A 141 19.08 -4.22 -19.36
C LEU A 141 20.40 -3.54 -19.78
N ARG A 142 20.85 -2.51 -19.04
CA ARG A 142 21.98 -1.64 -19.42
C ARG A 142 23.30 -2.39 -19.66
N ASP A 143 23.52 -3.50 -18.96
CA ASP A 143 24.76 -4.29 -19.03
C ASP A 143 24.70 -5.40 -20.10
N THR A 144 23.53 -5.62 -20.72
CA THR A 144 23.29 -6.75 -21.63
C THR A 144 22.85 -6.35 -23.03
N VAL A 145 22.26 -5.16 -23.19
CA VAL A 145 21.76 -4.65 -24.49
C VAL A 145 22.05 -3.17 -24.66
N GLU A 146 22.32 -2.77 -25.92
CA GLU A 146 22.46 -1.38 -26.28
C GLU A 146 21.18 -0.58 -25.97
N PRO A 147 21.30 0.74 -25.66
CA PRO A 147 20.15 1.57 -25.23
C PRO A 147 18.93 1.47 -26.17
N GLU A 148 19.17 1.48 -27.50
CA GLU A 148 18.13 1.43 -28.53
C GLU A 148 17.40 0.07 -28.61
N ARG A 149 17.94 -0.95 -27.95
CA ARG A 149 17.39 -2.31 -27.94
C ARG A 149 16.73 -2.68 -26.62
N ARG A 150 16.77 -1.80 -25.61
CA ARG A 150 16.11 -2.01 -24.32
C ARG A 150 14.60 -2.01 -24.47
N ARG A 151 13.90 -2.67 -23.56
CA ARG A 151 12.42 -2.68 -23.55
C ARG A 151 11.86 -1.29 -23.27
N GLY A 152 10.66 -1.01 -23.75
CA GLY A 152 9.84 0.13 -23.34
C GLY A 152 8.88 -0.28 -22.24
N ILE A 153 8.90 0.43 -21.11
CA ILE A 153 8.03 0.14 -19.97
C ILE A 153 7.25 1.40 -19.54
N ALA A 154 7.02 1.62 -18.25
CA ALA A 154 6.07 2.64 -17.77
C ALA A 154 6.41 4.09 -18.13
N GLY A 155 7.69 4.41 -18.43
CA GLY A 155 8.10 5.75 -18.81
C GLY A 155 7.42 6.30 -20.07
N VAL A 156 6.89 5.43 -20.93
CA VAL A 156 6.13 5.81 -22.14
C VAL A 156 4.97 6.77 -21.81
N VAL A 157 4.36 6.65 -20.63
CA VAL A 157 3.24 7.50 -20.18
C VAL A 157 3.66 8.98 -20.08
N LEU A 158 4.88 9.24 -19.62
CA LEU A 158 5.43 10.61 -19.56
C LEU A 158 5.69 11.17 -20.96
N VAL A 159 6.08 10.31 -21.91
CA VAL A 159 6.23 10.72 -23.33
C VAL A 159 4.87 11.06 -23.94
N HIS A 160 3.80 10.30 -23.65
CA HIS A 160 2.43 10.64 -24.06
C HIS A 160 2.05 12.05 -23.59
N LYS A 161 2.36 12.38 -22.34
CA LYS A 161 2.02 13.69 -21.75
C LYS A 161 2.78 14.82 -22.40
N VAL A 162 4.09 14.66 -22.63
CA VAL A 162 4.93 15.68 -23.30
C VAL A 162 4.48 15.91 -24.75
N ALA A 163 4.35 14.84 -25.52
CA ALA A 163 3.96 14.91 -26.92
C ALA A 163 2.53 15.44 -27.09
N GLY A 164 1.59 14.95 -26.29
CA GLY A 164 0.19 15.38 -26.34
C GLY A 164 0.02 16.86 -25.98
N ALA A 165 0.77 17.34 -24.99
CA ALA A 165 0.78 18.76 -24.62
C ALA A 165 1.39 19.65 -25.72
N ALA A 166 2.45 19.20 -26.40
CA ALA A 166 3.04 19.90 -27.55
C ALA A 166 2.04 19.98 -28.71
N ALA A 167 1.41 18.87 -29.07
CA ALA A 167 0.39 18.81 -30.11
C ALA A 167 -0.84 19.69 -29.78
N ALA A 168 -1.31 19.68 -28.54
CA ALA A 168 -2.41 20.52 -28.08
C ALA A 168 -2.07 22.01 -28.16
N ALA A 169 -0.82 22.39 -27.92
CA ALA A 169 -0.31 23.75 -28.10
C ALA A 169 -0.18 24.18 -29.59
N GLY A 170 -0.41 23.26 -30.53
CA GLY A 170 -0.33 23.55 -31.99
C GLY A 170 1.07 23.47 -32.58
N ALA A 171 1.99 22.77 -31.93
CA ALA A 171 3.32 22.51 -32.48
C ALA A 171 3.24 21.68 -33.78
N SER A 172 4.18 21.85 -34.67
CA SER A 172 4.32 21.07 -35.91
C SER A 172 4.67 19.61 -35.61
N LEU A 173 4.43 18.71 -36.58
CA LEU A 173 4.77 17.29 -36.42
C LEU A 173 6.24 17.09 -36.05
N ALA A 174 7.13 17.82 -36.72
CA ALA A 174 8.58 17.75 -36.45
C ALA A 174 8.93 18.19 -35.02
N GLU A 175 8.28 19.23 -34.49
CA GLU A 175 8.48 19.70 -33.12
C GLU A 175 7.92 18.70 -32.09
N VAL A 176 6.71 18.18 -32.33
CA VAL A 176 6.10 17.17 -31.43
C VAL A 176 6.97 15.90 -31.38
N ALA A 177 7.45 15.44 -32.53
CA ALA A 177 8.32 14.27 -32.63
C ALA A 177 9.68 14.51 -31.94
N ARG A 178 10.27 15.70 -32.11
CA ARG A 178 11.51 16.08 -31.45
C ARG A 178 11.34 16.09 -29.92
N GLU A 179 10.31 16.78 -29.40
CA GLU A 179 10.06 16.84 -27.95
C GLU A 179 9.79 15.45 -27.35
N ALA A 180 9.05 14.60 -28.07
CA ALA A 180 8.81 13.21 -27.68
C ALA A 180 10.10 12.39 -27.65
N SER A 181 10.95 12.53 -28.65
CA SER A 181 12.25 11.82 -28.73
C SER A 181 13.21 12.27 -27.63
N GLU A 182 13.30 13.57 -27.38
CA GLU A 182 14.10 14.13 -26.29
C GLU A 182 13.60 13.67 -24.92
N ALA A 183 12.27 13.58 -24.70
CA ALA A 183 11.69 13.04 -23.49
C ALA A 183 12.02 11.55 -23.35
N ALA A 184 11.86 10.75 -24.41
CA ALA A 184 12.18 9.33 -24.41
C ALA A 184 13.67 9.06 -24.09
N ALA A 185 14.57 9.88 -24.65
CA ALA A 185 16.01 9.78 -24.36
C ALA A 185 16.39 10.17 -22.92
N ALA A 186 15.59 11.04 -22.29
CA ALA A 186 15.80 11.51 -20.91
C ALA A 186 15.17 10.61 -19.84
N LEU A 187 14.48 9.53 -20.23
CA LEU A 187 13.82 8.57 -19.34
C LEU A 187 14.77 7.46 -18.91
N GLY A 188 14.57 6.99 -17.68
CA GLY A 188 15.08 5.71 -17.20
C GLY A 188 14.09 5.08 -16.25
N SER A 189 13.81 3.81 -16.46
CA SER A 189 12.88 3.04 -15.62
C SER A 189 13.47 1.70 -15.22
N MET A 190 13.09 1.21 -14.03
CA MET A 190 13.42 -0.14 -13.57
C MET A 190 12.29 -0.67 -12.67
N GLY A 191 11.96 -1.95 -12.80
CA GLY A 191 10.92 -2.60 -12.00
C GLY A 191 11.45 -3.70 -11.11
N VAL A 192 10.62 -4.07 -10.12
CA VAL A 192 10.74 -5.28 -9.30
C VAL A 192 9.39 -5.99 -9.26
N ALA A 193 9.39 -7.31 -9.43
CA ALA A 193 8.20 -8.15 -9.23
C ALA A 193 8.36 -8.99 -7.97
N LEU A 194 7.29 -9.05 -7.17
CA LEU A 194 7.15 -9.88 -5.97
C LEU A 194 6.45 -11.21 -6.28
N GLY A 195 5.92 -11.37 -7.48
CA GLY A 195 5.21 -12.56 -7.94
C GLY A 195 4.83 -12.46 -9.41
N PRO A 196 4.31 -13.55 -9.99
CA PRO A 196 3.89 -13.56 -11.40
C PRO A 196 2.55 -12.90 -11.63
N CYS A 197 2.24 -12.64 -12.91
CA CYS A 197 0.88 -12.43 -13.39
C CYS A 197 0.37 -13.64 -14.17
N THR A 198 -0.95 -13.66 -14.43
CA THR A 198 -1.60 -14.75 -15.17
C THR A 198 -2.39 -14.21 -16.35
N VAL A 199 -1.95 -14.53 -17.55
CA VAL A 199 -2.68 -14.22 -18.78
C VAL A 199 -3.99 -15.03 -18.81
N PRO A 200 -5.16 -14.39 -19.03
CA PRO A 200 -6.46 -15.08 -19.01
C PRO A 200 -6.54 -16.31 -19.92
N ALA A 201 -6.00 -16.24 -21.14
CA ALA A 201 -5.99 -17.34 -22.09
C ALA A 201 -5.05 -18.48 -21.68
N ALA A 202 -3.94 -18.19 -20.98
CA ALA A 202 -3.00 -19.21 -20.51
C ALA A 202 -3.51 -19.94 -19.25
N GLY A 203 -4.29 -19.29 -18.40
CA GLY A 203 -4.89 -19.85 -17.19
C GLY A 203 -3.91 -20.26 -16.09
N ARG A 204 -2.62 -20.03 -16.28
CA ARG A 204 -1.51 -20.34 -15.34
C ARG A 204 -0.50 -19.21 -15.30
N PRO A 205 0.24 -19.06 -14.18
CA PRO A 205 1.29 -18.05 -14.05
C PRO A 205 2.37 -18.19 -15.14
N GLY A 206 2.92 -17.08 -15.61
CA GLY A 206 3.97 -17.05 -16.62
C GLY A 206 5.33 -17.54 -16.12
N PHE A 207 5.60 -17.33 -14.82
CA PHE A 207 6.82 -17.80 -14.14
C PHE A 207 6.51 -18.11 -12.68
N MET A 208 7.50 -18.62 -11.94
CA MET A 208 7.40 -18.88 -10.51
C MET A 208 8.57 -18.24 -9.78
N LEU A 209 8.28 -17.67 -8.62
CA LEU A 209 9.28 -17.23 -7.63
C LEU A 209 9.17 -18.14 -6.41
N GLY A 210 10.32 -18.42 -5.76
CA GLY A 210 10.34 -19.06 -4.46
C GLY A 210 9.75 -18.16 -3.38
N GLU A 211 9.33 -18.77 -2.28
CA GLU A 211 8.88 -18.03 -1.11
C GLU A 211 10.04 -17.16 -0.57
N GLY A 212 9.82 -15.86 -0.49
CA GLY A 212 10.89 -14.91 -0.10
C GLY A 212 11.86 -14.50 -1.21
N GLU A 213 11.56 -14.78 -2.49
CA GLU A 213 12.31 -14.29 -3.65
C GLU A 213 11.58 -13.15 -4.36
N VAL A 214 12.34 -12.27 -5.00
CA VAL A 214 11.84 -11.21 -5.89
C VAL A 214 12.67 -11.16 -7.18
N GLU A 215 12.07 -10.70 -8.27
CA GLU A 215 12.71 -10.55 -9.58
C GLU A 215 12.97 -9.07 -9.87
N LEU A 216 14.25 -8.67 -10.01
CA LEU A 216 14.66 -7.31 -10.38
C LEU A 216 14.76 -7.17 -11.88
N GLY A 217 14.31 -6.03 -12.41
CA GLY A 217 14.41 -5.70 -13.84
C GLY A 217 13.53 -6.57 -14.74
N LEU A 218 12.38 -7.00 -14.21
CA LEU A 218 11.39 -7.78 -14.95
C LEU A 218 10.69 -6.91 -16.01
N GLY A 219 10.33 -7.55 -17.14
CA GLY A 219 9.53 -6.92 -18.20
C GLY A 219 8.03 -6.92 -17.88
N ILE A 220 7.27 -6.11 -18.63
CA ILE A 220 5.82 -5.91 -18.38
C ILE A 220 4.93 -7.05 -18.87
N HIS A 221 5.45 -8.03 -19.60
CA HIS A 221 4.71 -9.24 -20.01
C HIS A 221 5.11 -10.47 -19.19
N GLY A 222 5.87 -10.29 -18.10
CA GLY A 222 6.42 -11.40 -17.31
C GLY A 222 7.68 -12.02 -17.91
N GLU A 223 8.38 -11.30 -18.78
CA GLU A 223 9.70 -11.71 -19.27
C GLU A 223 10.68 -11.73 -18.09
N GLN A 224 11.56 -12.72 -18.08
CA GLN A 224 12.57 -12.86 -17.04
C GLN A 224 13.33 -11.55 -16.80
N GLY A 225 13.50 -11.21 -15.51
CA GLY A 225 14.29 -10.07 -15.09
C GLY A 225 15.80 -10.33 -15.22
N VAL A 226 16.57 -9.37 -14.79
CA VAL A 226 18.03 -9.46 -14.83
C VAL A 226 18.60 -10.24 -13.64
N ARG A 227 17.88 -10.27 -12.50
CA ARG A 227 18.37 -10.95 -11.31
C ARG A 227 17.27 -11.30 -10.33
N ARG A 228 17.29 -12.53 -9.82
CA ARG A 228 16.54 -12.94 -8.63
C ARG A 228 17.35 -12.65 -7.38
N VAL A 229 16.68 -12.13 -6.36
CA VAL A 229 17.28 -11.85 -5.06
C VAL A 229 16.30 -12.24 -3.95
N ALA A 230 16.80 -12.44 -2.74
CA ALA A 230 15.94 -12.58 -1.58
C ALA A 230 15.13 -11.31 -1.35
N LEU A 231 13.89 -11.45 -0.86
CA LEU A 231 13.05 -10.32 -0.48
C LEU A 231 13.78 -9.46 0.55
N GLN A 232 13.83 -8.18 0.31
CA GLN A 232 14.48 -7.19 1.16
C GLN A 232 13.47 -6.11 1.55
N PRO A 233 13.77 -5.31 2.59
CA PRO A 233 12.95 -4.16 2.93
C PRO A 233 12.70 -3.25 1.71
N ALA A 234 11.52 -2.64 1.65
CA ALA A 234 11.12 -1.77 0.54
C ALA A 234 12.13 -0.65 0.24
N ASP A 235 12.76 -0.09 1.29
CA ASP A 235 13.79 0.95 1.14
C ASP A 235 15.01 0.45 0.36
N VAL A 236 15.45 -0.78 0.62
CA VAL A 236 16.61 -1.39 -0.06
C VAL A 236 16.29 -1.69 -1.54
N LEU A 237 15.09 -2.19 -1.83
CA LEU A 237 14.65 -2.43 -3.20
C LEU A 237 14.52 -1.13 -3.98
N ALA A 238 13.93 -0.08 -3.38
CA ALA A 238 13.83 1.25 -3.98
C ALA A 238 15.21 1.86 -4.26
N ASP A 239 16.14 1.76 -3.31
CA ASP A 239 17.52 2.23 -3.46
C ASP A 239 18.24 1.52 -4.61
N THR A 240 18.08 0.20 -4.72
CA THR A 240 18.68 -0.60 -5.79
C THR A 240 18.19 -0.16 -7.17
N MET A 241 16.89 0.00 -7.34
CA MET A 241 16.30 0.46 -8.60
C MET A 241 16.75 1.87 -8.95
N LEU A 242 16.68 2.81 -7.99
CA LEU A 242 17.07 4.20 -8.22
C LEU A 242 18.57 4.36 -8.48
N ALA A 243 19.43 3.62 -7.79
CA ALA A 243 20.86 3.64 -8.04
C ALA A 243 21.17 3.24 -9.49
N THR A 244 20.51 2.19 -9.99
CA THR A 244 20.64 1.75 -11.38
C THR A 244 20.19 2.82 -12.38
N ILE A 245 19.02 3.45 -12.13
CA ILE A 245 18.48 4.51 -13.00
C ILE A 245 19.39 5.75 -12.98
N VAL A 246 19.79 6.20 -11.81
CA VAL A 246 20.63 7.40 -11.60
C VAL A 246 21.98 7.23 -12.28
N GLU A 247 22.60 6.06 -12.16
CA GLU A 247 23.88 5.76 -12.80
C GLU A 247 23.77 5.72 -14.32
N ASP A 248 22.79 5.00 -14.89
CA ASP A 248 22.60 4.88 -16.32
C ASP A 248 22.25 6.23 -16.99
N ARG A 249 21.34 6.99 -16.36
CA ARG A 249 20.91 8.31 -16.88
C ARG A 249 21.83 9.46 -16.45
N LYS A 250 22.90 9.17 -15.71
CA LYS A 250 23.86 10.19 -15.22
C LYS A 250 23.13 11.33 -14.50
N VAL A 251 22.20 10.96 -13.60
CA VAL A 251 21.49 11.92 -12.76
C VAL A 251 22.33 12.23 -11.53
N GLY A 252 22.62 13.49 -11.27
CA GLY A 252 23.50 13.92 -10.18
C GLY A 252 23.04 15.18 -9.47
N ARG A 253 23.88 15.66 -8.57
CA ARG A 253 23.66 16.88 -7.79
C ARG A 253 23.31 18.07 -8.70
N GLY A 254 22.21 18.74 -8.40
CA GLY A 254 21.73 19.89 -9.17
C GLY A 254 20.80 19.53 -10.33
N ASP A 255 20.70 18.25 -10.70
CA ASP A 255 19.72 17.83 -11.72
C ASP A 255 18.28 17.94 -11.16
N ARG A 256 17.36 18.19 -12.09
CA ARG A 256 15.91 18.28 -11.86
C ARG A 256 15.23 17.10 -12.55
N VAL A 257 14.33 16.41 -11.83
CA VAL A 257 13.64 15.22 -12.35
C VAL A 257 12.15 15.25 -12.05
N ALA A 258 11.38 14.53 -12.87
CA ALA A 258 10.05 14.04 -12.55
C ALA A 258 10.17 12.56 -12.18
N LEU A 259 9.46 12.15 -11.11
CA LEU A 259 9.44 10.78 -10.58
C LEU A 259 8.07 10.17 -10.81
N MET A 260 8.01 8.94 -11.33
CA MET A 260 6.78 8.14 -11.36
C MET A 260 7.02 6.82 -10.62
N VAL A 261 6.20 6.56 -9.59
CA VAL A 261 6.14 5.31 -8.84
C VAL A 261 4.92 4.55 -9.33
N ASN A 262 5.18 3.53 -10.16
CA ASN A 262 4.15 2.80 -10.87
C ASN A 262 3.95 1.41 -10.29
N GLY A 263 2.73 1.09 -9.86
CA GLY A 263 2.32 -0.25 -9.46
C GLY A 263 2.08 -1.15 -10.68
N LEU A 264 2.47 -2.41 -10.59
CA LEU A 264 2.30 -3.39 -11.69
C LEU A 264 0.91 -4.06 -11.71
N GLY A 265 -0.03 -3.58 -10.88
CA GLY A 265 -1.44 -4.02 -10.84
C GLY A 265 -1.82 -4.73 -9.55
N GLY A 266 -0.93 -5.53 -8.95
CA GLY A 266 -1.18 -6.26 -7.70
C GLY A 266 -0.66 -5.58 -6.43
N THR A 267 -0.08 -4.37 -6.52
CA THR A 267 0.53 -3.69 -5.38
C THR A 267 -0.42 -2.63 -4.79
N PRO A 268 -0.74 -2.72 -3.49
CA PRO A 268 -1.63 -1.75 -2.84
C PRO A 268 -1.05 -0.32 -2.79
N PRO A 269 -1.89 0.73 -2.78
CA PRO A 269 -1.45 2.12 -2.65
C PRO A 269 -0.59 2.39 -1.40
N MET A 270 -0.82 1.67 -0.30
CA MET A 270 -0.03 1.76 0.91
C MET A 270 1.45 1.42 0.67
N GLU A 271 1.72 0.33 -0.05
CA GLU A 271 3.09 -0.12 -0.36
C GLU A 271 3.78 0.85 -1.32
N LEU A 272 3.06 1.31 -2.35
CA LEU A 272 3.56 2.35 -3.26
C LEU A 272 3.93 3.65 -2.52
N ALA A 273 3.17 4.03 -1.47
CA ALA A 273 3.49 5.20 -0.66
C ALA A 273 4.77 5.02 0.16
N ILE A 274 5.05 3.81 0.65
CA ILE A 274 6.30 3.46 1.33
C ILE A 274 7.49 3.62 0.37
N VAL A 275 7.37 3.06 -0.84
CA VAL A 275 8.37 3.20 -1.91
C VAL A 275 8.57 4.66 -2.30
N THR A 276 7.49 5.43 -2.48
CA THR A 276 7.55 6.86 -2.82
C THR A 276 8.32 7.66 -1.77
N ARG A 277 8.03 7.41 -0.48
CA ARG A 277 8.75 8.05 0.63
C ARG A 277 10.25 7.85 0.52
N ARG A 278 10.70 6.61 0.26
CA ARG A 278 12.13 6.30 0.13
C ARG A 278 12.72 6.91 -1.15
N ALA A 279 12.01 6.83 -2.26
CA ALA A 279 12.46 7.38 -3.54
C ALA A 279 12.74 8.89 -3.45
N LEU A 280 11.85 9.65 -2.83
CA LEU A 280 12.04 11.08 -2.60
C LEU A 280 13.24 11.36 -1.68
N ALA A 281 13.41 10.59 -0.61
CA ALA A 281 14.55 10.73 0.31
C ALA A 281 15.87 10.40 -0.40
N PHE A 282 15.94 9.30 -1.15
CA PHE A 282 17.13 8.88 -1.89
C PHE A 282 17.62 9.95 -2.88
N LEU A 283 16.71 10.58 -3.62
CA LEU A 283 17.03 11.64 -4.56
C LEU A 283 17.50 12.93 -3.86
N ALA A 284 16.82 13.31 -2.77
CA ALA A 284 17.19 14.46 -1.96
C ALA A 284 18.59 14.30 -1.32
N GLU A 285 18.92 13.11 -0.79
CA GLU A 285 20.24 12.77 -0.24
C GLU A 285 21.37 12.98 -1.27
N ARG A 286 21.07 12.83 -2.55
CA ARG A 286 22.02 13.05 -3.68
C ARG A 286 22.00 14.45 -4.24
N GLY A 287 21.18 15.34 -3.68
CA GLY A 287 21.05 16.73 -4.15
C GLY A 287 20.32 16.85 -5.49
N VAL A 288 19.47 15.87 -5.82
CA VAL A 288 18.59 15.88 -7.00
C VAL A 288 17.25 16.49 -6.59
N THR A 289 16.74 17.43 -7.38
CA THR A 289 15.45 18.07 -7.15
C THR A 289 14.34 17.31 -7.86
N VAL A 290 13.37 16.81 -7.11
CA VAL A 290 12.13 16.23 -7.66
C VAL A 290 11.11 17.33 -7.84
N GLU A 291 10.88 17.76 -9.09
CA GLU A 291 9.94 18.83 -9.43
C GLU A 291 8.48 18.35 -9.44
N ARG A 292 8.28 17.12 -9.92
CA ARG A 292 6.96 16.47 -9.97
C ARG A 292 7.10 15.01 -9.58
N ALA A 293 6.10 14.49 -8.91
CA ALA A 293 6.02 13.07 -8.61
C ALA A 293 4.58 12.56 -8.69
N TRP A 294 4.43 11.35 -9.18
CA TRP A 294 3.15 10.64 -9.24
C TRP A 294 3.32 9.24 -8.69
N GLN A 295 2.29 8.76 -8.01
CA GLN A 295 2.20 7.41 -7.46
C GLN A 295 0.85 6.82 -7.83
N GLY A 296 0.86 5.59 -8.32
CA GLY A 296 -0.35 4.87 -8.70
C GLY A 296 -0.06 3.74 -9.67
N THR A 297 -1.08 3.21 -10.32
CA THR A 297 -0.95 2.28 -11.44
C THR A 297 -1.12 3.06 -12.74
N PHE A 298 -0.04 3.22 -13.49
CA PHE A 298 -0.01 3.98 -14.75
C PHE A 298 0.16 3.06 -15.96
N LEU A 299 0.92 1.98 -15.79
CA LEU A 299 1.11 0.91 -16.75
C LEU A 299 1.31 -0.38 -15.96
N SER A 300 0.26 -1.20 -15.93
CA SER A 300 0.26 -2.47 -15.18
C SER A 300 0.87 -3.63 -15.97
N ALA A 301 0.96 -4.78 -15.34
CA ALA A 301 1.22 -6.08 -15.94
C ALA A 301 0.17 -7.07 -15.40
N LEU A 302 -1.10 -6.86 -15.77
CA LEU A 302 -2.25 -7.53 -15.20
C LEU A 302 -2.32 -7.35 -13.67
N GLU A 303 -2.35 -8.44 -12.89
CA GLU A 303 -2.33 -8.46 -11.43
C GLU A 303 -0.96 -8.69 -10.81
N MET A 304 0.13 -8.39 -11.52
CA MET A 304 1.48 -8.61 -11.00
C MET A 304 1.73 -7.81 -9.72
N PRO A 305 2.09 -8.45 -8.59
CA PRO A 305 2.57 -7.73 -7.43
C PRO A 305 3.99 -7.22 -7.67
N GLY A 306 4.21 -5.94 -7.45
CA GLY A 306 5.49 -5.26 -7.68
C GLY A 306 5.29 -3.81 -8.13
N CYS A 307 6.38 -3.14 -8.42
CA CYS A 307 6.36 -1.76 -8.88
C CYS A 307 7.53 -1.47 -9.82
N SER A 308 7.42 -0.35 -10.54
CA SER A 308 8.55 0.25 -11.28
C SER A 308 8.73 1.71 -10.87
N LEU A 309 9.98 2.17 -10.92
CA LEU A 309 10.37 3.55 -10.73
C LEU A 309 10.83 4.11 -12.06
N THR A 310 10.36 5.32 -12.38
CA THR A 310 10.77 6.05 -13.59
C THR A 310 11.28 7.43 -13.18
N LEU A 311 12.43 7.82 -13.69
CA LEU A 311 12.93 9.19 -13.66
C LEU A 311 12.95 9.77 -15.05
N LEU A 312 12.46 10.99 -15.20
CA LEU A 312 12.57 11.83 -16.38
C LEU A 312 13.37 13.08 -16.00
N LYS A 313 14.53 13.29 -16.63
CA LYS A 313 15.25 14.59 -16.47
C LYS A 313 14.41 15.70 -17.08
N VAL A 314 14.24 16.79 -16.34
CA VAL A 314 13.35 17.90 -16.75
C VAL A 314 14.08 19.24 -16.75
N ASP A 315 13.72 20.04 -17.73
CA ASP A 315 13.95 21.48 -17.85
C ASP A 315 12.62 22.23 -17.76
N ASP A 316 12.63 23.54 -17.85
CA ASP A 316 11.42 24.36 -17.75
C ASP A 316 10.43 24.10 -18.88
N ALA A 317 10.92 23.83 -20.09
CA ALA A 317 10.07 23.52 -21.24
C ALA A 317 9.33 22.20 -21.03
N ARG A 318 10.04 21.15 -20.60
CA ARG A 318 9.45 19.83 -20.34
C ARG A 318 8.51 19.85 -19.13
N LEU A 319 8.85 20.62 -18.08
CA LEU A 319 7.94 20.83 -16.95
C LEU A 319 6.65 21.51 -17.39
N ALA A 320 6.73 22.53 -18.26
CA ALA A 320 5.55 23.17 -18.81
C ALA A 320 4.65 22.19 -19.58
N ARG A 321 5.24 21.21 -20.29
CA ARG A 321 4.49 20.13 -20.95
C ARG A 321 3.84 19.18 -19.95
N LEU A 322 4.53 18.80 -18.89
CA LEU A 322 3.98 17.94 -17.84
C LEU A 322 2.84 18.62 -17.07
N ASP A 323 2.95 19.93 -16.84
CA ASP A 323 1.95 20.73 -16.13
C ASP A 323 0.76 21.16 -16.99
N ALA A 324 0.87 21.05 -18.33
CA ALA A 324 -0.18 21.43 -19.25
C ALA A 324 -1.49 20.66 -18.93
N PRO A 325 -2.66 21.30 -19.05
CA PRO A 325 -3.94 20.65 -18.79
C PRO A 325 -4.15 19.45 -19.74
N THR A 326 -4.88 18.45 -19.23
CA THR A 326 -5.30 17.29 -20.00
C THR A 326 -6.66 16.79 -19.52
N GLU A 327 -7.42 16.20 -20.42
CA GLU A 327 -8.69 15.52 -20.15
C GLU A 327 -8.56 14.00 -20.18
N ALA A 328 -7.35 13.47 -20.28
CA ALA A 328 -7.09 12.03 -20.23
C ALA A 328 -7.48 11.46 -18.84
N PRO A 329 -8.43 10.51 -18.76
CA PRO A 329 -9.00 10.08 -17.48
C PRO A 329 -7.99 9.52 -16.49
N ALA A 330 -6.94 8.84 -16.98
CA ALA A 330 -5.94 8.19 -16.13
C ALA A 330 -4.77 9.10 -15.73
N TRP A 331 -4.71 10.36 -16.20
CA TRP A 331 -3.64 11.26 -15.76
C TRP A 331 -4.01 11.93 -14.43
N PRO A 332 -3.21 11.76 -13.36
CA PRO A 332 -3.60 12.14 -11.99
C PRO A 332 -3.36 13.63 -11.65
N GLY A 333 -3.13 14.48 -12.64
CA GLY A 333 -2.90 15.92 -12.44
C GLY A 333 -1.43 16.31 -12.31
N ARG A 334 -1.16 17.45 -11.66
CA ARG A 334 0.15 18.13 -11.74
C ARG A 334 1.31 17.48 -11.00
N GLY A 335 1.09 16.54 -10.10
CA GLY A 335 2.14 15.82 -9.38
C GLY A 335 3.05 16.71 -8.51
N GLN A 336 2.50 17.73 -7.88
CA GLN A 336 3.27 18.65 -7.02
C GLN A 336 3.89 17.92 -5.83
N VAL A 337 5.15 18.22 -5.54
CA VAL A 337 5.90 17.62 -4.43
C VAL A 337 6.02 18.64 -3.30
N VAL A 338 5.71 18.20 -2.07
CA VAL A 338 5.94 18.99 -0.86
C VAL A 338 7.36 18.72 -0.38
N THR A 339 8.24 19.69 -0.55
CA THR A 339 9.68 19.58 -0.19
C THR A 339 9.92 19.47 1.31
N ARG A 340 9.01 20.00 2.14
CA ARG A 340 9.09 19.92 3.60
C ARG A 340 7.77 19.42 4.17
N ARG A 341 7.81 18.27 4.84
CA ARG A 341 6.65 17.75 5.56
C ARG A 341 6.17 18.77 6.59
N GLN A 342 4.90 19.15 6.52
CA GLN A 342 4.25 19.92 7.56
C GLN A 342 3.86 18.97 8.69
N VAL A 343 4.37 19.23 9.89
CA VAL A 343 3.99 18.53 11.10
C VAL A 343 3.28 19.53 12.00
N VAL A 344 2.00 19.31 12.21
CA VAL A 344 1.20 20.14 13.11
C VAL A 344 1.28 19.51 14.51
N PRO A 345 1.70 20.26 15.55
CA PRO A 345 1.76 19.74 16.90
C PRO A 345 0.36 19.33 17.39
N ALA A 346 0.24 18.09 17.87
CA ALA A 346 -0.98 17.68 18.57
C ALA A 346 -1.09 18.47 19.88
N ARG A 347 -2.24 19.08 20.17
CA ARG A 347 -2.50 19.65 21.50
C ARG A 347 -2.53 18.52 22.52
N ALA A 348 -1.42 18.33 23.22
CA ALA A 348 -1.35 17.41 24.34
C ALA A 348 -2.02 18.09 25.55
N VAL A 349 -3.26 17.71 25.85
CA VAL A 349 -3.84 17.95 27.16
C VAL A 349 -3.36 16.83 28.08
N LEU A 350 -2.14 16.96 28.57
CA LEU A 350 -1.64 16.08 29.62
C LEU A 350 -1.93 16.78 30.94
N PRO A 351 -2.68 16.15 31.88
CA PRO A 351 -2.67 16.58 33.25
C PRO A 351 -1.26 16.34 33.77
N THR A 352 -0.49 17.39 33.98
CA THR A 352 0.77 17.33 34.72
C THR A 352 0.41 17.04 36.18
N VAL A 353 0.66 15.81 36.63
CA VAL A 353 0.67 15.51 38.05
C VAL A 353 1.85 16.27 38.65
N LYS A 354 1.55 17.40 39.30
CA LYS A 354 2.54 18.19 40.02
C LYS A 354 2.84 17.48 41.36
N GLY A 355 4.09 17.09 41.56
CA GLY A 355 4.63 16.55 42.78
C GLY A 355 4.67 15.01 42.79
N HIS A 356 5.88 14.47 42.72
CA HIS A 356 6.10 13.02 42.86
C HIS A 356 6.52 12.73 44.31
N PRO A 357 5.68 12.06 45.14
CA PRO A 357 6.13 11.50 46.39
C PRO A 357 7.24 10.45 46.11
N LYS A 358 8.16 10.26 47.03
CA LYS A 358 9.19 9.21 46.88
C LYS A 358 8.48 7.84 46.76
N PRO A 359 8.90 6.99 45.80
CA PRO A 359 8.26 5.68 45.62
C PRO A 359 8.33 4.84 46.89
N GLN A 360 7.22 4.23 47.28
CA GLN A 360 7.17 3.27 48.37
C GLN A 360 7.75 1.91 47.93
N PRO A 361 8.32 1.07 48.80
CA PRO A 361 8.84 -0.25 48.42
C PRO A 361 7.86 -1.12 47.64
N VAL A 362 6.58 -1.09 47.98
CA VAL A 362 5.51 -1.81 47.28
C VAL A 362 5.38 -1.40 45.83
N MET A 363 5.72 -0.16 45.50
CA MET A 363 5.64 0.34 44.12
C MET A 363 6.76 -0.20 43.22
N ALA A 364 7.88 -0.60 43.79
CA ALA A 364 8.92 -1.32 43.05
C ALA A 364 8.40 -2.70 42.56
N GLN A 365 7.60 -3.37 43.38
CA GLN A 365 6.96 -4.63 43.00
C GLN A 365 5.90 -4.42 41.90
N VAL A 366 5.06 -3.38 42.02
CA VAL A 366 4.06 -3.03 40.98
C VAL A 366 4.75 -2.74 39.64
N ARG A 367 5.85 -1.98 39.65
CA ARG A 367 6.65 -1.72 38.45
C ARG A 367 7.23 -3.00 37.86
N ALA A 368 7.84 -3.83 38.71
CA ALA A 368 8.42 -5.10 38.27
C ALA A 368 7.35 -6.04 37.67
N ALA A 369 6.14 -6.05 38.23
CA ALA A 369 5.02 -6.80 37.72
C ALA A 369 4.55 -6.28 36.35
N ALA A 370 4.45 -4.96 36.18
CA ALA A 370 4.09 -4.35 34.88
C ALA A 370 5.13 -4.65 33.78
N LEU A 371 6.42 -4.62 34.13
CA LEU A 371 7.51 -5.00 33.22
C LEU A 371 7.46 -6.48 32.85
N ALA A 372 7.12 -7.37 33.79
CA ALA A 372 6.93 -8.79 33.51
C ALA A 372 5.75 -9.04 32.54
N VAL A 373 4.68 -8.25 32.64
CA VAL A 373 3.58 -8.29 31.65
C VAL A 373 4.09 -7.86 30.26
N ALA A 374 4.89 -6.81 30.19
CA ALA A 374 5.48 -6.36 28.92
C ALA A 374 6.36 -7.44 28.28
N ASP A 375 7.20 -8.11 29.08
CA ASP A 375 8.05 -9.21 28.61
C ASP A 375 7.22 -10.41 28.13
N ALA A 376 6.12 -10.74 28.83
CA ALA A 376 5.25 -11.82 28.47
C ALA A 376 4.45 -11.54 27.17
N TRP A 377 4.04 -10.30 26.92
CA TRP A 377 3.38 -9.91 25.69
C TRP A 377 4.33 -9.98 24.48
N ASP A 378 5.57 -9.50 24.62
CA ASP A 378 6.58 -9.63 23.54
C ASP A 378 6.87 -11.10 23.22
N ALA A 379 7.06 -11.93 24.27
CA ALA A 379 7.30 -13.36 24.08
C ALA A 379 6.11 -14.09 23.41
N ALA A 380 4.90 -13.56 23.54
CA ALA A 380 3.69 -14.15 23.00
C ALA A 380 3.24 -13.53 21.65
N GLU A 381 3.96 -12.54 21.10
CA GLU A 381 3.56 -11.79 19.90
C GLU A 381 3.18 -12.72 18.74
N ALA A 382 4.06 -13.63 18.34
CA ALA A 382 3.82 -14.55 17.22
C ALA A 382 2.59 -15.45 17.46
N ARG A 383 2.46 -15.99 18.67
CA ARG A 383 1.32 -16.84 19.05
C ARG A 383 0.00 -16.09 19.01
N LEU A 384 -0.04 -14.87 19.54
CA LEU A 384 -1.26 -14.05 19.57
C LEU A 384 -1.65 -13.58 18.16
N THR A 385 -0.67 -13.23 17.32
CA THR A 385 -0.88 -12.92 15.91
C THR A 385 -1.46 -14.12 15.16
N GLU A 386 -0.92 -15.33 15.37
CA GLU A 386 -1.46 -16.56 14.76
C GLU A 386 -2.90 -16.86 15.22
N LEU A 387 -3.18 -16.75 16.52
CA LEU A 387 -4.53 -16.98 17.03
C LEU A 387 -5.53 -15.98 16.47
N ASP A 388 -5.14 -14.71 16.44
CA ASP A 388 -5.98 -13.65 15.93
C ASP A 388 -6.22 -13.73 14.42
N SER A 389 -5.23 -14.16 13.64
CA SER A 389 -5.38 -14.38 12.19
C SER A 389 -6.39 -15.47 11.83
N LYS A 390 -6.66 -16.40 12.74
CA LYS A 390 -7.67 -17.47 12.55
C LYS A 390 -9.10 -17.02 12.78
N ALA A 391 -9.30 -15.96 13.57
CA ALA A 391 -10.64 -15.51 13.99
C ALA A 391 -10.80 -13.97 14.01
N GLY A 392 -9.80 -13.23 13.60
CA GLY A 392 -9.75 -11.76 13.54
C GLY A 392 -8.96 -11.29 12.31
N ASP A 393 -8.16 -10.25 12.49
CA ASP A 393 -7.34 -9.62 11.44
C ASP A 393 -5.82 -9.80 11.64
N GLY A 394 -5.40 -10.53 12.67
CA GLY A 394 -4.02 -10.89 12.93
C GLY A 394 -3.16 -9.76 13.49
N ASP A 395 -3.73 -8.70 14.06
CA ASP A 395 -2.97 -7.54 14.54
C ASP A 395 -2.75 -7.51 16.06
N LEU A 396 -3.38 -8.40 16.83
CA LEU A 396 -3.37 -8.38 18.29
C LEU A 396 -1.95 -8.51 18.87
N GLY A 397 -1.13 -9.43 18.35
CA GLY A 397 0.23 -9.64 18.84
C GLY A 397 1.07 -8.38 18.72
N LEU A 398 1.13 -7.78 17.53
CA LEU A 398 1.84 -6.53 17.27
C LEU A 398 1.29 -5.36 18.09
N SER A 399 -0.03 -5.30 18.29
CA SER A 399 -0.67 -4.27 19.09
C SER A 399 -0.26 -4.34 20.56
N LEU A 400 -0.17 -5.55 21.15
CA LEU A 400 0.29 -5.75 22.52
C LEU A 400 1.79 -5.52 22.68
N ALA A 401 2.62 -5.86 21.68
CA ALA A 401 4.05 -5.51 21.67
C ALA A 401 4.28 -3.99 21.70
N ARG A 402 3.48 -3.20 20.97
CA ARG A 402 3.48 -1.73 21.11
C ARG A 402 3.08 -1.29 22.52
N GLY A 403 2.13 -1.96 23.14
CA GLY A 403 1.74 -1.76 24.54
C GLY A 403 2.90 -2.05 25.50
N ALA A 404 3.62 -3.15 25.27
CA ALA A 404 4.80 -3.53 26.05
C ALA A 404 5.91 -2.46 25.99
N ALA A 405 6.20 -1.96 24.80
CA ALA A 405 7.16 -0.87 24.61
C ALA A 405 6.72 0.41 25.35
N ALA A 406 5.43 0.74 25.34
CA ALA A 406 4.89 1.90 26.04
C ALA A 406 4.96 1.76 27.58
N ILE A 407 4.76 0.56 28.11
CA ILE A 407 4.94 0.27 29.56
C ILE A 407 6.41 0.54 29.97
N ARG A 408 7.38 0.05 29.18
CA ARG A 408 8.81 0.27 29.45
C ARG A 408 9.23 1.73 29.37
N ALA A 409 8.56 2.50 28.53
CA ALA A 409 8.85 3.93 28.33
C ALA A 409 8.26 4.84 29.42
N LEU A 410 7.49 4.30 30.40
CA LEU A 410 6.93 5.10 31.47
C LEU A 410 8.03 5.69 32.37
N PRO A 411 7.94 7.00 32.71
CA PRO A 411 8.93 7.65 33.55
C PRO A 411 8.84 7.14 35.00
N GLU A 412 9.93 7.31 35.75
CA GLU A 412 10.04 6.88 37.16
C GLU A 412 8.88 7.41 38.03
N GLY A 413 8.47 8.65 37.78
CA GLY A 413 7.35 9.28 38.50
C GLY A 413 5.99 8.65 38.30
N ALA A 414 5.81 7.85 37.24
CA ALA A 414 4.57 7.09 37.01
C ALA A 414 4.30 6.06 38.14
N TRP A 415 5.35 5.61 38.81
CA TRP A 415 5.32 4.56 39.83
C TRP A 415 5.25 5.09 41.27
N ALA A 416 4.77 6.32 41.49
CA ALA A 416 4.76 6.93 42.81
C ALA A 416 3.66 6.37 43.73
N THR A 417 2.47 6.08 43.19
CA THR A 417 1.31 5.56 43.92
C THR A 417 0.55 4.53 43.10
N PRO A 418 -0.20 3.60 43.70
CA PRO A 418 -1.02 2.63 42.98
C PRO A 418 -2.00 3.25 41.97
N SER A 419 -2.75 4.27 42.39
CA SER A 419 -3.69 5.00 41.52
C SER A 419 -2.94 5.72 40.37
N GLY A 420 -1.80 6.34 40.66
CA GLY A 420 -0.93 6.98 39.66
C GLY A 420 -0.43 5.99 38.64
N ALA A 421 0.12 4.86 39.08
CA ALA A 421 0.65 3.81 38.20
C ALA A 421 -0.43 3.25 37.26
N LEU A 422 -1.61 2.91 37.79
CA LEU A 422 -2.72 2.45 36.94
C LEU A 422 -3.21 3.52 35.97
N THR A 423 -3.17 4.80 36.38
CA THR A 423 -3.55 5.92 35.51
C THR A 423 -2.56 6.06 34.35
N GLU A 424 -1.27 6.09 34.62
CA GLU A 424 -0.23 6.22 33.60
C GLU A 424 -0.16 5.00 32.68
N LEU A 425 -0.29 3.79 33.21
CA LEU A 425 -0.45 2.55 32.44
C LEU A 425 -1.67 2.63 31.51
N GLY A 426 -2.84 3.00 32.03
CA GLY A 426 -4.06 3.13 31.23
C GLY A 426 -3.92 4.14 30.12
N GLN A 427 -3.29 5.30 30.38
CA GLN A 427 -3.04 6.31 29.37
C GLN A 427 -2.02 5.86 28.32
N ALA A 428 -0.95 5.16 28.71
CA ALA A 428 0.07 4.63 27.81
C ALA A 428 -0.54 3.59 26.87
N LEU A 429 -1.28 2.60 27.42
CA LEU A 429 -1.90 1.54 26.61
C LEU A 429 -2.97 2.10 25.67
N ARG A 430 -3.76 3.09 26.09
CA ARG A 430 -4.72 3.77 25.22
C ARG A 430 -4.08 4.39 23.97
N ARG A 431 -2.86 4.88 24.10
CA ARG A 431 -2.15 5.55 23.00
C ARG A 431 -1.42 4.59 22.08
N SER A 432 -0.95 3.47 22.63
CA SER A 432 -0.05 2.55 21.93
C SER A 432 -0.74 1.33 21.35
N ILE A 433 -1.80 0.84 22.00
CA ILE A 433 -2.57 -0.32 21.53
C ILE A 433 -3.72 0.17 20.65
N GLY A 434 -3.71 -0.23 19.38
CA GLY A 434 -4.78 0.04 18.44
C GLY A 434 -6.00 -0.87 18.64
N GLY A 435 -7.01 -0.73 17.78
CA GLY A 435 -8.21 -1.54 17.80
C GLY A 435 -9.05 -1.38 19.09
N SER A 436 -9.75 -2.43 19.48
CA SER A 436 -10.59 -2.44 20.66
C SER A 436 -9.83 -2.72 21.97
N SER A 437 -8.69 -3.40 21.90
CA SER A 437 -7.93 -3.82 23.09
C SER A 437 -7.39 -2.61 23.88
N GLY A 438 -6.88 -1.57 23.21
CA GLY A 438 -6.40 -0.37 23.88
C GLY A 438 -7.43 0.33 24.76
N PRO A 439 -8.59 0.69 24.24
CA PRO A 439 -9.71 1.21 25.04
C PRO A 439 -10.13 0.31 26.18
N PHE A 440 -10.19 -1.01 26.02
CA PHE A 440 -10.60 -1.94 27.07
C PHE A 440 -9.58 -1.97 28.22
N TYR A 441 -8.29 -2.19 27.94
CA TYR A 441 -7.25 -2.15 28.97
C TYR A 441 -7.19 -0.79 29.68
N ALA A 442 -7.28 0.30 28.92
CA ALA A 442 -7.28 1.64 29.49
C ALA A 442 -8.48 1.87 30.42
N THR A 443 -9.67 1.47 30.00
CA THR A 443 -10.89 1.64 30.81
C THR A 443 -10.82 0.86 32.10
N ALA A 444 -10.37 -0.39 32.05
CA ALA A 444 -10.15 -1.22 33.24
C ALA A 444 -9.18 -0.55 34.23
N LEU A 445 -8.00 -0.16 33.73
CA LEU A 445 -6.96 0.46 34.56
C LEU A 445 -7.38 1.81 35.14
N LEU A 446 -8.01 2.67 34.34
CA LEU A 446 -8.47 4.00 34.78
C LEU A 446 -9.63 3.90 35.78
N ARG A 447 -10.52 2.91 35.63
CA ARG A 447 -11.60 2.67 36.58
C ARG A 447 -11.06 2.13 37.93
N ALA A 448 -10.12 1.18 37.87
CA ALA A 448 -9.39 0.67 39.03
C ALA A 448 -8.57 1.78 39.72
N ALA A 449 -7.87 2.63 38.97
CA ALA A 449 -7.15 3.76 39.51
C ALA A 449 -8.01 4.72 40.33
N ARG A 450 -9.20 5.05 39.82
CA ARG A 450 -10.15 5.91 40.56
C ARG A 450 -10.59 5.32 41.87
N LEU A 451 -10.78 4.00 41.93
CA LEU A 451 -11.18 3.32 43.17
C LEU A 451 -10.07 3.35 44.21
N LEU A 452 -8.80 3.18 43.77
CA LEU A 452 -7.63 3.21 44.65
C LEU A 452 -7.17 4.62 45.04
N ALA A 453 -7.75 5.66 44.44
CA ALA A 453 -7.43 7.03 44.81
C ALA A 453 -7.79 7.32 46.28
N ASN A 454 -6.81 7.80 47.05
CA ASN A 454 -6.99 8.19 48.46
C ASN A 454 -7.45 7.06 49.41
N LYS A 455 -7.20 5.79 49.06
CA LYS A 455 -7.48 4.61 49.90
C LYS A 455 -6.22 3.81 50.18
N PRO A 456 -6.14 3.10 51.33
CA PRO A 456 -5.11 2.10 51.51
C PRO A 456 -5.20 1.04 50.41
N ALA A 457 -4.07 0.68 49.82
CA ALA A 457 -4.02 -0.35 48.76
C ALA A 457 -3.82 -1.74 49.40
N ASP A 458 -4.77 -2.15 50.25
CA ASP A 458 -4.83 -3.49 50.84
C ASP A 458 -5.42 -4.53 49.88
N ALA A 459 -5.42 -5.80 50.29
CA ALA A 459 -5.91 -6.90 49.46
C ALA A 459 -7.36 -6.70 49.01
N ALA A 460 -8.22 -6.20 49.88
CA ALA A 460 -9.63 -5.98 49.57
C ALA A 460 -9.82 -4.84 48.55
N ALA A 461 -9.03 -3.78 48.69
CA ALA A 461 -9.04 -2.66 47.74
C ALA A 461 -8.58 -3.10 46.36
N TRP A 462 -7.50 -3.89 46.24
CA TRP A 462 -7.04 -4.45 44.97
C TRP A 462 -8.05 -5.41 44.32
N ALA A 463 -8.66 -6.30 45.14
CA ALA A 463 -9.69 -7.20 44.63
C ALA A 463 -10.90 -6.43 44.06
N LYS A 464 -11.36 -5.41 44.79
CA LYS A 464 -12.47 -4.57 44.31
C LYS A 464 -12.07 -3.71 43.10
N ALA A 465 -10.82 -3.24 43.04
CA ALA A 465 -10.31 -2.50 41.88
C ALA A 465 -10.27 -3.36 40.61
N PHE A 466 -9.87 -4.62 40.74
CA PHE A 466 -9.89 -5.57 39.63
C PHE A 466 -11.32 -5.86 39.18
N GLU A 467 -12.25 -6.16 40.11
CA GLU A 467 -13.66 -6.40 39.81
C GLU A 467 -14.29 -5.22 39.05
N VAL A 468 -14.13 -4.00 39.54
CA VAL A 468 -14.67 -2.77 38.91
C VAL A 468 -14.01 -2.49 37.57
N GLY A 469 -12.73 -2.86 37.42
CA GLY A 469 -12.04 -2.79 36.12
C GLY A 469 -12.64 -3.73 35.08
N VAL A 470 -12.94 -4.97 35.47
CA VAL A 470 -13.59 -5.98 34.61
C VAL A 470 -15.03 -5.57 34.25
N GLU A 471 -15.79 -5.09 35.24
CA GLU A 471 -17.13 -4.53 34.97
C GLU A 471 -17.09 -3.42 33.93
N ALA A 472 -16.10 -2.53 34.01
CA ALA A 472 -15.94 -1.43 33.07
C ALA A 472 -15.63 -1.90 31.63
N VAL A 473 -14.91 -3.01 31.46
CA VAL A 473 -14.69 -3.64 30.14
C VAL A 473 -16.02 -4.14 29.56
N SER A 474 -16.82 -4.86 30.39
CA SER A 474 -18.13 -5.35 29.98
C SER A 474 -19.09 -4.22 29.64
N GLU A 475 -19.15 -3.17 30.46
CA GLU A 475 -19.99 -1.99 30.21
C GLU A 475 -19.61 -1.29 28.89
N LEU A 476 -18.30 -1.06 28.64
CA LEU A 476 -17.83 -0.37 27.46
C LEU A 476 -18.05 -1.19 26.17
N GLY A 477 -17.78 -2.49 26.23
CA GLY A 477 -17.85 -3.37 25.07
C GLY A 477 -19.22 -4.00 24.85
N GLY A 478 -20.13 -3.90 25.83
CA GLY A 478 -21.42 -4.58 25.80
C GLY A 478 -21.33 -6.11 25.90
N ALA A 479 -20.12 -6.64 26.13
CA ALA A 479 -19.85 -8.07 26.17
C ALA A 479 -20.27 -8.68 27.52
N LYS A 480 -20.81 -9.90 27.45
CA LYS A 480 -21.19 -10.72 28.61
C LYS A 480 -20.46 -12.06 28.56
N PRO A 481 -20.31 -12.75 29.71
CA PRO A 481 -19.82 -14.13 29.69
C PRO A 481 -20.65 -15.00 28.72
N GLY A 482 -19.96 -15.75 27.87
CA GLY A 482 -20.55 -16.55 26.78
C GLY A 482 -20.55 -15.88 25.41
N ASP A 483 -20.06 -14.66 25.28
CA ASP A 483 -20.00 -13.94 23.99
C ASP A 483 -18.70 -14.20 23.19
N ARG A 484 -17.80 -15.02 23.72
CA ARG A 484 -16.49 -15.37 23.16
C ARG A 484 -15.58 -14.15 23.00
N THR A 485 -15.22 -13.55 24.13
CA THR A 485 -14.36 -12.37 24.22
C THR A 485 -13.41 -12.48 25.42
N MET A 486 -12.52 -11.49 25.60
CA MET A 486 -11.68 -11.39 26.81
C MET A 486 -12.49 -11.40 28.12
N VAL A 487 -13.78 -11.05 28.10
CA VAL A 487 -14.66 -11.05 29.27
C VAL A 487 -14.85 -12.47 29.79
N ASP A 488 -14.80 -13.48 28.93
CA ASP A 488 -14.93 -14.89 29.33
C ASP A 488 -13.75 -15.38 30.19
N ALA A 489 -12.59 -14.75 30.07
CA ALA A 489 -11.45 -14.98 30.96
C ALA A 489 -11.49 -14.04 32.19
N LEU A 490 -11.77 -12.75 31.96
CA LEU A 490 -11.71 -11.72 33.01
C LEU A 490 -12.79 -11.89 34.09
N HIS A 491 -14.03 -12.17 33.68
CA HIS A 491 -15.16 -12.23 34.62
C HIS A 491 -15.00 -13.36 35.66
N PRO A 492 -14.72 -14.63 35.29
CA PRO A 492 -14.51 -15.69 36.27
C PRO A 492 -13.25 -15.44 37.13
N ALA A 493 -12.22 -14.81 36.55
CA ALA A 493 -11.02 -14.43 37.30
C ALA A 493 -11.33 -13.41 38.40
N ALA A 494 -12.06 -12.34 38.09
CA ALA A 494 -12.44 -11.33 39.07
C ALA A 494 -13.30 -11.92 40.18
N ALA A 495 -14.28 -12.74 39.82
CA ALA A 495 -15.13 -13.43 40.82
C ALA A 495 -14.32 -14.33 41.76
N ALA A 496 -13.38 -15.12 41.22
CA ALA A 496 -12.50 -15.97 41.99
C ALA A 496 -11.57 -15.15 42.91
N PHE A 497 -10.98 -14.07 42.41
CA PHE A 497 -10.09 -13.21 43.18
C PHE A 497 -10.80 -12.57 44.37
N VAL A 498 -11.97 -11.97 44.14
CA VAL A 498 -12.78 -11.35 45.18
C VAL A 498 -13.22 -12.38 46.24
N ARG A 499 -13.64 -13.57 45.83
CA ARG A 499 -14.03 -14.65 46.72
C ARG A 499 -12.87 -15.06 47.64
N MET A 500 -11.71 -15.37 47.08
CA MET A 500 -10.55 -15.84 47.84
C MET A 500 -10.02 -14.79 48.83
N VAL A 501 -10.03 -13.51 48.46
CA VAL A 501 -9.66 -12.42 49.37
C VAL A 501 -10.66 -12.28 50.51
N ARG A 502 -11.99 -12.42 50.26
CA ARG A 502 -13.02 -12.42 51.31
C ARG A 502 -12.90 -13.61 52.27
N GLU A 503 -12.41 -14.74 51.78
CA GLU A 503 -12.13 -15.94 52.60
C GLU A 503 -10.82 -15.82 53.40
N GLY A 504 -10.12 -14.68 53.32
CA GLY A 504 -8.89 -14.42 54.09
C GLY A 504 -7.65 -15.14 53.53
N ARG A 505 -7.66 -15.58 52.29
CA ARG A 505 -6.51 -16.19 51.63
C ARG A 505 -5.44 -15.16 51.32
N THR A 506 -4.20 -15.60 51.15
CA THR A 506 -3.10 -14.72 50.76
C THR A 506 -3.36 -14.12 49.37
N LEU A 507 -2.79 -12.96 49.07
CA LEU A 507 -2.88 -12.36 47.71
C LEU A 507 -2.33 -13.28 46.64
N GLY A 508 -1.25 -14.01 46.92
CA GLY A 508 -0.67 -14.98 46.01
C GLY A 508 -1.61 -16.14 45.68
N ASP A 509 -2.20 -16.76 46.70
CA ASP A 509 -3.17 -17.85 46.54
C ASP A 509 -4.44 -17.39 45.79
N ALA A 510 -4.93 -16.19 46.16
CA ALA A 510 -6.10 -15.60 45.52
C ALA A 510 -5.85 -15.29 44.04
N TRP A 511 -4.66 -14.76 43.70
CA TRP A 511 -4.28 -14.49 42.31
C TRP A 511 -4.06 -15.77 41.51
N ALA A 512 -3.47 -16.82 42.11
CA ALA A 512 -3.29 -18.12 41.48
C ALA A 512 -4.64 -18.77 41.12
N GLU A 513 -5.63 -18.68 42.00
CA GLU A 513 -6.98 -19.16 41.73
C GLU A 513 -7.68 -18.35 40.64
N ALA A 514 -7.55 -17.02 40.67
CA ALA A 514 -8.07 -16.14 39.64
C ALA A 514 -7.46 -16.47 38.26
N THR A 515 -6.17 -16.73 38.23
CA THR A 515 -5.47 -17.11 36.97
C THR A 515 -5.97 -18.44 36.42
N ARG A 516 -6.22 -19.44 37.31
CA ARG A 516 -6.83 -20.73 36.90
C ARG A 516 -8.23 -20.53 36.34
N ALA A 517 -9.03 -19.68 36.97
CA ALA A 517 -10.37 -19.37 36.48
C ALA A 517 -10.33 -18.65 35.12
N ALA A 518 -9.34 -17.75 34.90
CA ALA A 518 -9.11 -17.13 33.58
C ALA A 518 -8.72 -18.14 32.50
N GLU A 519 -7.86 -19.11 32.84
CA GLU A 519 -7.45 -20.18 31.90
C GLU A 519 -8.65 -21.01 31.45
N GLN A 520 -9.47 -21.47 32.40
CA GLN A 520 -10.68 -22.23 32.08
C GLN A 520 -11.67 -21.42 31.24
N GLY A 521 -11.82 -20.12 31.54
CA GLY A 521 -12.67 -19.23 30.77
C GLY A 521 -12.14 -19.02 29.34
N ALA A 522 -10.83 -18.83 29.20
CA ALA A 522 -10.21 -18.67 27.88
C ALA A 522 -10.30 -19.95 27.03
N GLU A 523 -10.05 -21.11 27.63
CA GLU A 523 -10.19 -22.41 26.95
C GLU A 523 -11.63 -22.67 26.49
N ALA A 524 -12.62 -22.34 27.34
CA ALA A 524 -14.03 -22.51 27.02
C ALA A 524 -14.45 -21.71 25.76
N THR A 525 -13.78 -20.58 25.46
CA THR A 525 -14.09 -19.76 24.27
C THR A 525 -13.93 -20.54 22.97
N ALA A 526 -13.10 -21.58 22.92
CA ALA A 526 -12.91 -22.40 21.73
C ALA A 526 -14.20 -23.14 21.29
N SER A 527 -15.09 -23.43 22.21
CA SER A 527 -16.38 -24.08 21.91
C SER A 527 -17.54 -23.10 21.69
N MET A 528 -17.33 -21.80 21.95
CA MET A 528 -18.36 -20.78 21.86
C MET A 528 -18.46 -20.21 20.43
N SER A 529 -19.67 -19.83 20.02
CA SER A 529 -19.88 -19.02 18.81
C SER A 529 -19.68 -17.55 19.15
N PRO A 530 -18.87 -16.80 18.39
CA PRO A 530 -18.62 -15.40 18.67
C PRO A 530 -19.87 -14.55 18.38
N ARG A 531 -20.21 -13.67 19.32
CA ARG A 531 -21.37 -12.76 19.20
C ARG A 531 -20.96 -11.31 19.00
N LEU A 532 -19.74 -10.96 19.36
CA LEU A 532 -19.22 -9.60 19.29
C LEU A 532 -17.82 -9.58 18.65
N GLY A 533 -17.37 -8.39 18.25
CA GLY A 533 -16.07 -8.18 17.63
C GLY A 533 -15.99 -8.76 16.22
N ARG A 534 -14.78 -8.72 15.63
CA ARG A 534 -14.54 -9.17 14.25
C ARG A 534 -14.82 -10.66 14.05
N ALA A 535 -14.56 -11.47 15.04
CA ALA A 535 -14.85 -12.90 15.01
C ALA A 535 -16.35 -13.22 14.78
N SER A 536 -17.27 -12.31 15.14
CA SER A 536 -18.72 -12.51 14.94
C SER A 536 -19.10 -12.68 13.46
N TYR A 537 -18.35 -12.09 12.54
CA TYR A 537 -18.57 -12.25 11.09
C TYR A 537 -18.18 -13.66 10.57
N LEU A 538 -17.36 -14.40 11.32
CA LEU A 538 -16.97 -15.76 10.98
C LEU A 538 -17.95 -16.82 11.47
N GLY A 539 -18.77 -16.50 12.50
CA GLY A 539 -19.74 -17.39 13.08
C GLY A 539 -19.13 -18.74 13.50
N GLU A 540 -19.70 -19.84 13.04
CA GLU A 540 -19.26 -21.22 13.34
C GLU A 540 -17.83 -21.52 12.90
N ARG A 541 -17.29 -20.79 11.90
CA ARG A 541 -15.89 -21.00 11.41
C ARG A 541 -14.84 -20.62 12.45
N ALA A 542 -15.19 -19.83 13.44
CA ALA A 542 -14.30 -19.47 14.54
C ALA A 542 -14.19 -20.53 15.64
N LYS A 543 -15.05 -21.57 15.63
CA LYS A 543 -15.00 -22.68 16.62
C LYS A 543 -13.74 -23.50 16.49
N GLY A 544 -13.30 -24.07 17.59
CA GLY A 544 -12.08 -24.89 17.67
C GLY A 544 -10.81 -24.11 18.00
N VAL A 545 -10.87 -22.77 17.99
CA VAL A 545 -9.75 -21.90 18.35
C VAL A 545 -10.18 -20.99 19.50
N PRO A 546 -9.41 -20.86 20.60
CA PRO A 546 -9.75 -19.95 21.67
C PRO A 546 -9.68 -18.49 21.24
N ASP A 547 -10.43 -17.61 21.91
CA ASP A 547 -10.39 -16.17 21.65
C ASP A 547 -9.01 -15.60 21.99
N ALA A 548 -8.40 -14.89 21.04
CA ALA A 548 -7.05 -14.33 21.18
C ALA A 548 -6.97 -13.31 22.32
N GLY A 549 -8.02 -12.50 22.54
CA GLY A 549 -8.12 -11.55 23.63
C GLY A 549 -8.20 -12.25 24.99
N ALA A 550 -8.95 -13.34 25.10
CA ALA A 550 -9.04 -14.16 26.32
C ALA A 550 -7.69 -14.84 26.62
N VAL A 551 -6.98 -15.33 25.61
CA VAL A 551 -5.63 -15.90 25.79
C VAL A 551 -4.64 -14.81 26.22
N ALA A 552 -4.72 -13.60 25.68
CA ALA A 552 -3.89 -12.47 26.11
C ALA A 552 -4.11 -12.11 27.57
N VAL A 553 -5.35 -12.21 28.08
CA VAL A 553 -5.68 -12.06 29.52
C VAL A 553 -4.91 -13.08 30.36
N VAL A 554 -4.95 -14.35 29.99
CA VAL A 554 -4.24 -15.42 30.72
C VAL A 554 -2.73 -15.16 30.76
N ILE A 555 -2.14 -14.71 29.65
CA ILE A 555 -0.71 -14.42 29.53
C ILE A 555 -0.28 -13.35 30.54
N TRP A 556 -0.96 -12.20 30.60
CA TRP A 556 -0.58 -11.16 31.54
C TRP A 556 -0.92 -11.52 32.99
N MET A 557 -1.99 -12.27 33.25
CA MET A 557 -2.30 -12.74 34.61
C MET A 557 -1.23 -13.69 35.15
N LYS A 558 -0.72 -14.60 34.33
CA LYS A 558 0.41 -15.48 34.70
C LYS A 558 1.68 -14.68 35.00
N ALA A 559 2.00 -13.68 34.18
CA ALA A 559 3.15 -12.82 34.36
C ALA A 559 3.10 -12.05 35.70
N LEU A 560 1.94 -11.58 36.10
CA LEU A 560 1.72 -10.94 37.40
C LEU A 560 1.88 -11.94 38.56
N GLY A 561 1.38 -13.17 38.43
CA GLY A 561 1.42 -14.20 39.46
C GLY A 561 2.84 -14.71 39.79
N GLY A 562 3.71 -14.78 38.81
CA GLY A 562 5.10 -15.24 38.97
C GLY A 562 5.98 -14.34 39.85
N ARG A 563 5.47 -13.19 40.32
CA ARG A 563 6.16 -12.23 41.19
C ARG A 563 5.36 -11.81 42.45
N ALA A 564 4.22 -12.45 42.66
CA ALA A 564 3.37 -12.18 43.83
C ALA A 564 3.72 -13.06 45.06
N GLY A 565 4.89 -13.70 45.09
CA GLY A 565 5.44 -14.47 46.17
C GLY A 565 6.42 -13.67 47.04
#